data_a6d6e9287ce38666ce1e491c75663956
#
_entry.id   a6d6e9287ce38666ce1e491c75663956
#
_cell.length_a   1.000
_cell.length_b   1.000
_cell.length_c   1.000
_cell.angle_alpha   90.00
_cell.angle_beta   90.00
_cell.angle_gamma   90.00
#
_symmetry.space_group_name_H-M   'P 1'
#
loop_
_entity.id
_entity.type
_entity.pdbx_description
1 polymer ?
#
loop_
_entity_poly.entity_id
_entity_poly.type
_entity_poly.pdbx_seq_one_letter_code
_entity_poly.pdbx_strand_id
1 'polypeptide(L)'
;GADLAAEIDAEVVEFRQLDSSSITLADLDELIAVVNEHTAREDIGGVIITHGTDSMEETALALEIFCAGAKPIVLTGAQRAYDHLAADGPTNLRAARELAASGRPGVFLCFGGETIPARGARKRHTSDLRGFESLPVPGTTPRLHPAPLASQRIEIIPAYPGAGRLLVDAAVNSPTTGLIVEAMGSGNMGEDMGRACLLYTSPSPRD
;
A
#
# COMPACT_ATOMS: atom_id res chain seq x y z
N GLY A 1 6.22 -13.86 16.63
CA GLY A 1 6.77 -14.18 15.32
C GLY A 1 7.09 -15.66 15.16
N ALA A 2 8.14 -16.18 15.85
CA ALA A 2 8.64 -17.55 15.64
C ALA A 2 7.62 -18.66 15.88
N ASP A 3 6.76 -18.56 16.90
CA ASP A 3 5.75 -19.58 17.19
C ASP A 3 4.67 -19.69 16.10
N LEU A 4 4.26 -18.54 15.53
CA LEU A 4 3.32 -18.50 14.42
C LEU A 4 3.94 -19.02 13.11
N ALA A 5 5.22 -18.79 12.90
CA ALA A 5 5.93 -19.29 11.73
C ALA A 5 6.08 -20.82 11.75
N ALA A 6 6.31 -21.40 12.93
CA ALA A 6 6.36 -22.85 13.08
C ALA A 6 5.02 -23.53 12.73
N GLU A 7 3.89 -22.86 13.01
CA GLU A 7 2.56 -23.37 12.62
C GLU A 7 2.33 -23.35 11.11
N ILE A 8 3.00 -22.46 10.37
CA ILE A 8 2.78 -22.31 8.93
C ILE A 8 3.89 -22.90 8.05
N ASP A 9 4.92 -23.52 8.66
CA ASP A 9 6.06 -24.11 7.95
C ASP A 9 6.70 -23.10 6.95
N ALA A 10 7.13 -21.96 7.47
CA ALA A 10 7.67 -20.86 6.69
C ALA A 10 9.06 -20.44 7.17
N GLU A 11 9.92 -20.07 6.23
CA GLU A 11 11.14 -19.30 6.54
C GLU A 11 10.74 -17.92 7.04
N VAL A 12 11.30 -17.49 8.16
CA VAL A 12 10.99 -16.20 8.76
C VAL A 12 12.11 -15.21 8.47
N VAL A 13 11.74 -14.08 7.93
CA VAL A 13 12.63 -12.92 7.76
C VAL A 13 12.19 -11.84 8.75
N GLU A 14 13.03 -11.56 9.72
CA GLU A 14 12.84 -10.43 10.64
C GLU A 14 13.23 -9.13 9.91
N PHE A 15 12.25 -8.53 9.23
CA PHE A 15 12.48 -7.30 8.46
C PHE A 15 12.59 -6.10 9.39
N ARG A 16 11.48 -5.68 9.97
CA ARG A 16 11.38 -4.56 10.92
C ARG A 16 10.14 -4.69 11.78
N GLN A 17 10.19 -4.14 12.97
CA GLN A 17 9.02 -3.96 13.82
C GLN A 17 8.64 -2.47 13.80
N LEU A 18 7.72 -2.11 12.91
CA LEU A 18 7.26 -0.75 12.71
C LEU A 18 5.76 -0.63 12.99
N ASP A 19 5.36 0.52 13.51
CA ASP A 19 3.97 0.95 13.40
C ASP A 19 3.70 1.33 11.94
N SER A 20 2.63 0.80 11.35
CA SER A 20 2.30 1.03 9.94
C SER A 20 2.01 2.50 9.61
N SER A 21 1.59 3.29 10.59
CA SER A 21 1.46 4.74 10.44
C SER A 21 2.79 5.49 10.32
N SER A 22 3.90 4.83 10.63
CA SER A 22 5.25 5.40 10.64
C SER A 22 6.16 4.86 9.54
N ILE A 23 5.63 4.03 8.64
CA ILE A 23 6.38 3.50 7.49
C ILE A 23 6.79 4.65 6.57
N THR A 24 8.05 4.66 6.19
CA THR A 24 8.63 5.64 5.26
C THR A 24 8.79 5.07 3.85
N LEU A 25 9.01 5.93 2.87
CA LEU A 25 9.34 5.49 1.50
C LEU A 25 10.65 4.69 1.45
N ALA A 26 11.60 4.95 2.35
CA ALA A 26 12.82 4.16 2.46
C ALA A 26 12.55 2.74 2.98
N ASP A 27 11.60 2.58 3.92
CA ASP A 27 11.18 1.27 4.38
C ASP A 27 10.49 0.48 3.25
N LEU A 28 9.71 1.15 2.41
CA LEU A 28 9.11 0.53 1.22
C LEU A 28 10.16 0.12 0.18
N ASP A 29 11.18 0.93 -0.08
CA ASP A 29 12.28 0.57 -0.99
C ASP A 29 12.99 -0.70 -0.52
N GLU A 30 13.29 -0.80 0.78
CA GLU A 30 13.92 -1.99 1.35
C GLU A 30 12.98 -3.21 1.30
N LEU A 31 11.70 -3.04 1.62
CA LEU A 31 10.71 -4.12 1.53
C LEU A 31 10.57 -4.66 0.11
N ILE A 32 10.50 -3.77 -0.89
CA ILE A 32 10.46 -4.12 -2.30
C ILE A 32 11.69 -4.95 -2.70
N ALA A 33 12.87 -4.56 -2.23
CA ALA A 33 14.11 -5.29 -2.51
C ALA A 33 14.08 -6.70 -1.90
N VAL A 34 13.72 -6.83 -0.61
CA VAL A 34 13.59 -8.11 0.09
C VAL A 34 12.56 -9.03 -0.57
N VAL A 35 11.39 -8.50 -0.93
CA VAL A 35 10.34 -9.29 -1.57
C VAL A 35 10.77 -9.76 -2.96
N ASN A 36 11.44 -8.92 -3.75
CA ASN A 36 11.96 -9.32 -5.06
C ASN A 36 13.06 -10.39 -4.94
N GLU A 37 13.95 -10.29 -3.95
CA GLU A 37 14.98 -11.30 -3.68
C GLU A 37 14.34 -12.65 -3.37
N HIS A 38 13.38 -12.71 -2.46
CA HIS A 38 12.73 -13.97 -2.06
C HIS A 38 11.85 -14.54 -3.17
N THR A 39 11.12 -13.72 -3.89
CA THR A 39 10.29 -14.20 -5.01
C THR A 39 11.10 -14.69 -6.20
N ALA A 40 12.37 -14.30 -6.34
CA ALA A 40 13.28 -14.81 -7.37
C ALA A 40 13.81 -16.23 -7.05
N ARG A 41 13.80 -16.68 -5.81
CA ARG A 41 14.29 -18.00 -5.38
C ARG A 41 13.32 -19.10 -5.84
N GLU A 42 13.83 -20.18 -6.40
CA GLU A 42 13.01 -21.31 -6.89
C GLU A 42 12.34 -22.11 -5.77
N ASP A 43 12.98 -22.18 -4.59
CA ASP A 43 12.49 -22.88 -3.39
C ASP A 43 11.37 -22.14 -2.64
N ILE A 44 11.08 -20.89 -2.97
CA ILE A 44 10.00 -20.09 -2.37
C ILE A 44 8.74 -20.15 -3.25
N GLY A 45 7.64 -20.66 -2.72
CA GLY A 45 6.34 -20.73 -3.40
C GLY A 45 5.51 -19.45 -3.35
N GLY A 46 5.69 -18.64 -2.32
CA GLY A 46 4.97 -17.37 -2.10
C GLY A 46 5.55 -16.62 -0.91
N VAL A 47 5.15 -15.37 -0.75
CA VAL A 47 5.61 -14.49 0.34
C VAL A 47 4.41 -14.04 1.16
N ILE A 48 4.54 -14.06 2.49
CA ILE A 48 3.54 -13.52 3.42
C ILE A 48 4.19 -12.38 4.18
N ILE A 49 3.49 -11.26 4.28
CA ILE A 49 3.95 -10.07 4.99
C ILE A 49 2.94 -9.77 6.09
N THR A 50 3.38 -9.84 7.35
CA THR A 50 2.58 -9.35 8.47
C THR A 50 2.75 -7.84 8.60
N HIS A 51 1.65 -7.11 8.61
CA HIS A 51 1.65 -5.65 8.47
C HIS A 51 0.56 -5.02 9.35
N GLY A 52 0.81 -3.85 9.87
CA GLY A 52 -0.23 -3.04 10.51
C GLY A 52 -1.24 -2.50 9.49
N THR A 53 -2.45 -2.22 9.94
CA THR A 53 -3.57 -1.95 9.02
C THR A 53 -3.64 -0.53 8.47
N ASP A 54 -2.84 0.42 8.98
CA ASP A 54 -3.00 1.85 8.64
C ASP A 54 -2.44 2.23 7.27
N SER A 55 -1.41 1.54 6.80
CA SER A 55 -0.84 1.73 5.46
C SER A 55 -0.69 0.41 4.69
N MET A 56 -1.51 -0.60 5.02
CA MET A 56 -1.46 -1.90 4.36
C MET A 56 -1.85 -1.82 2.88
N GLU A 57 -2.82 -0.99 2.55
CA GLU A 57 -3.29 -0.83 1.16
C GLU A 57 -2.25 -0.14 0.28
N GLU A 58 -1.54 0.86 0.80
CA GLU A 58 -0.46 1.56 0.09
C GLU A 58 0.75 0.64 -0.12
N THR A 59 1.15 -0.09 0.93
CA THR A 59 2.22 -1.09 0.83
C THR A 59 1.87 -2.19 -0.17
N ALA A 60 0.64 -2.69 -0.15
CA ALA A 60 0.19 -3.70 -1.11
C ALA A 60 0.22 -3.19 -2.56
N LEU A 61 -0.21 -1.95 -2.78
CA LEU A 61 -0.18 -1.35 -4.12
C LEU A 61 1.27 -1.14 -4.60
N ALA A 62 2.17 -0.71 -3.73
CA ALA A 62 3.59 -0.58 -4.07
C ALA A 62 4.19 -1.95 -4.48
N LEU A 63 3.89 -3.01 -3.74
CA LEU A 63 4.33 -4.37 -4.09
C LEU A 63 3.70 -4.87 -5.40
N GLU A 64 2.44 -4.53 -5.68
CA GLU A 64 1.79 -4.84 -6.95
C GLU A 64 2.51 -4.18 -8.14
N ILE A 65 2.95 -2.94 -7.98
CA ILE A 65 3.65 -2.18 -9.02
C ILE A 65 5.07 -2.70 -9.25
N PHE A 66 5.79 -3.03 -8.18
CA PHE A 66 7.24 -3.28 -8.25
C PHE A 66 7.66 -4.75 -8.08
N CYS A 67 6.80 -5.60 -7.51
CA CYS A 67 7.16 -6.98 -7.19
C CYS A 67 6.24 -8.02 -7.85
N ALA A 68 5.04 -7.64 -8.33
CA ALA A 68 4.09 -8.61 -8.88
C ALA A 68 4.72 -9.51 -9.95
N GLY A 69 4.59 -10.81 -9.78
CA GLY A 69 5.24 -11.82 -10.60
C GLY A 69 4.44 -13.11 -10.71
N ALA A 70 5.14 -14.21 -10.89
CA ALA A 70 4.52 -15.54 -10.98
C ALA A 70 4.11 -16.10 -9.62
N LYS A 71 4.58 -15.51 -8.52
CA LYS A 71 4.33 -16.01 -7.16
C LYS A 71 3.37 -15.09 -6.40
N PRO A 72 2.52 -15.64 -5.52
CA PRO A 72 1.68 -14.84 -4.66
C PRO A 72 2.48 -14.06 -3.61
N ILE A 73 2.11 -12.81 -3.40
CA ILE A 73 2.56 -11.96 -2.30
C ILE A 73 1.31 -11.61 -1.50
N VAL A 74 1.27 -11.97 -0.23
CA VAL A 74 0.09 -11.85 0.60
C VAL A 74 0.37 -10.99 1.82
N LEU A 75 -0.28 -9.85 1.92
CA LEU A 75 -0.28 -9.04 3.13
C LEU A 75 -1.39 -9.50 4.07
N THR A 76 -1.08 -9.54 5.35
CA THR A 76 -2.05 -9.87 6.40
C THR A 76 -1.72 -9.16 7.69
N GLY A 77 -2.62 -9.17 8.64
CA GLY A 77 -2.47 -8.52 9.93
C GLY A 77 -3.62 -8.83 10.85
N ALA A 78 -3.82 -8.00 11.86
CA ALA A 78 -4.89 -8.15 12.84
C ALA A 78 -5.49 -6.81 13.23
N GLN A 79 -6.79 -6.82 13.54
CA GLN A 79 -7.48 -5.68 14.17
C GLN A 79 -7.41 -5.75 15.69
N ARG A 80 -7.24 -6.94 16.25
CA ARG A 80 -7.19 -7.17 17.69
C ARG A 80 -5.79 -7.58 18.11
N ALA A 81 -5.39 -7.15 19.29
CA ALA A 81 -4.12 -7.56 19.88
C ALA A 81 -4.04 -9.09 20.01
N TYR A 82 -2.82 -9.62 19.95
CA TYR A 82 -2.57 -11.07 19.98
C TYR A 82 -3.09 -11.75 21.27
N ASP A 83 -3.07 -11.04 22.39
CA ASP A 83 -3.56 -11.49 23.70
C ASP A 83 -5.07 -11.33 23.89
N HIS A 84 -5.78 -10.81 22.91
CA HIS A 84 -7.23 -10.68 22.97
C HIS A 84 -7.89 -12.08 22.85
N LEU A 85 -8.91 -12.37 23.68
CA LEU A 85 -9.62 -13.67 23.69
C LEU A 85 -10.17 -14.11 22.31
N ALA A 86 -10.48 -13.14 21.46
CA ALA A 86 -10.94 -13.38 20.09
C ALA A 86 -9.99 -12.71 19.10
N ALA A 87 -8.67 -12.93 19.24
CA ALA A 87 -7.65 -12.43 18.30
C ALA A 87 -7.93 -12.99 16.90
N ASP A 88 -7.90 -12.09 15.91
CA ASP A 88 -8.15 -12.44 14.50
C ASP A 88 -6.86 -12.77 13.73
N GLY A 89 -5.71 -12.33 14.22
CA GLY A 89 -4.40 -12.52 13.58
C GLY A 89 -4.07 -13.97 13.21
N PRO A 90 -4.21 -14.96 14.11
CA PRO A 90 -3.94 -16.35 13.78
C PRO A 90 -4.81 -16.91 12.65
N THR A 91 -6.08 -16.49 12.58
CA THR A 91 -6.98 -16.90 11.50
C THR A 91 -6.61 -16.25 10.17
N ASN A 92 -6.30 -14.96 10.19
CA ASN A 92 -5.86 -14.22 9.01
C ASN A 92 -4.54 -14.79 8.47
N LEU A 93 -3.58 -15.15 9.35
CA LEU A 93 -2.30 -15.72 8.94
C LEU A 93 -2.46 -17.11 8.30
N ARG A 94 -3.34 -17.97 8.83
CA ARG A 94 -3.62 -19.28 8.20
C ARG A 94 -4.21 -19.12 6.81
N ALA A 95 -5.17 -18.23 6.64
CA ALA A 95 -5.74 -17.94 5.33
C ALA A 95 -4.70 -17.35 4.36
N ALA A 96 -3.80 -16.47 4.85
CA ALA A 96 -2.70 -15.95 4.06
C ALA A 96 -1.73 -17.05 3.61
N ARG A 97 -1.43 -18.03 4.48
CA ARG A 97 -0.62 -19.22 4.12
C ARG A 97 -1.27 -20.05 3.02
N GLU A 98 -2.55 -20.35 3.14
CA GLU A 98 -3.28 -21.12 2.13
C GLU A 98 -3.22 -20.40 0.76
N LEU A 99 -3.40 -19.10 0.75
CA LEU A 99 -3.31 -18.28 -0.46
C LEU A 99 -1.88 -18.27 -1.01
N ALA A 100 -0.87 -18.08 -0.17
CA ALA A 100 0.54 -18.09 -0.59
C ALA A 100 0.96 -19.47 -1.16
N ALA A 101 0.43 -20.57 -0.61
CA ALA A 101 0.68 -21.91 -1.09
C ALA A 101 -0.11 -22.27 -2.37
N SER A 102 -1.13 -21.50 -2.73
CA SER A 102 -2.00 -21.79 -3.89
C SER A 102 -1.32 -21.63 -5.25
N GLY A 103 -0.17 -20.93 -5.31
CA GLY A 103 0.49 -20.57 -6.55
C GLY A 103 -0.25 -19.52 -7.38
N ARG A 104 -1.33 -18.93 -6.88
CA ARG A 104 -2.08 -17.87 -7.56
C ARG A 104 -1.24 -16.60 -7.65
N PRO A 105 -0.81 -16.16 -8.84
CA PRO A 105 0.05 -14.99 -8.97
C PRO A 105 -0.68 -13.70 -8.61
N GLY A 106 0.06 -12.72 -8.11
CA GLY A 106 -0.45 -11.39 -7.78
C GLY A 106 -0.19 -11.00 -6.33
N VAL A 107 -0.59 -9.78 -5.98
CA VAL A 107 -0.50 -9.23 -4.62
C VAL A 107 -1.90 -9.10 -4.02
N PHE A 108 -2.05 -9.60 -2.80
CA PHE A 108 -3.35 -9.69 -2.14
C PHE A 108 -3.26 -9.24 -0.68
N LEU A 109 -4.36 -8.70 -0.18
CA LEU A 109 -4.64 -8.64 1.26
C LEU A 109 -5.48 -9.86 1.63
N CYS A 110 -5.08 -10.56 2.68
CA CYS A 110 -5.86 -11.62 3.28
C CYS A 110 -6.27 -11.19 4.69
N PHE A 111 -7.52 -10.76 4.85
CA PHE A 111 -7.98 -10.08 6.06
C PHE A 111 -9.48 -10.29 6.31
N GLY A 112 -9.85 -10.58 7.56
CA GLY A 112 -11.25 -10.72 7.95
C GLY A 112 -12.03 -11.80 7.20
N GLY A 113 -11.34 -12.85 6.71
CA GLY A 113 -11.91 -13.95 5.91
C GLY A 113 -12.08 -13.61 4.42
N GLU A 114 -11.55 -12.49 3.96
CA GLU A 114 -11.63 -12.06 2.57
C GLU A 114 -10.22 -12.05 1.93
N THR A 115 -10.18 -12.33 0.62
CA THR A 115 -9.00 -12.17 -0.23
C THR A 115 -9.24 -11.01 -1.17
N ILE A 116 -8.50 -9.94 -0.98
CA ILE A 116 -8.68 -8.66 -1.66
C ILE A 116 -7.46 -8.40 -2.54
N PRO A 117 -7.58 -8.24 -3.86
CA PRO A 117 -6.48 -7.83 -4.71
C PRO A 117 -5.90 -6.48 -4.26
N ALA A 118 -4.57 -6.32 -4.30
CA ALA A 118 -3.91 -5.07 -3.90
C ALA A 118 -4.45 -3.86 -4.68
N ARG A 119 -4.67 -4.03 -5.99
CA ARG A 119 -5.30 -3.01 -6.80
C ARG A 119 -6.76 -2.84 -6.43
N GLY A 120 -7.10 -1.68 -5.90
CA GLY A 120 -8.43 -1.34 -5.42
C GLY A 120 -8.69 -1.72 -3.97
N ALA A 121 -7.72 -2.31 -3.27
CA ALA A 121 -7.82 -2.50 -1.84
C ALA A 121 -7.95 -1.15 -1.12
N ARG A 122 -8.85 -1.08 -0.15
CA ARG A 122 -9.08 0.12 0.65
C ARG A 122 -9.51 -0.27 2.06
N LYS A 123 -8.94 0.40 3.06
CA LYS A 123 -9.41 0.32 4.45
C LYS A 123 -10.72 1.10 4.58
N ARG A 124 -11.82 0.38 4.79
CA ARG A 124 -13.15 0.99 4.89
C ARG A 124 -13.59 1.27 6.33
N HIS A 125 -12.98 0.60 7.32
CA HIS A 125 -13.37 0.73 8.70
C HIS A 125 -12.17 0.57 9.65
N THR A 126 -12.11 1.38 10.70
CA THR A 126 -10.98 1.43 11.64
C THR A 126 -10.88 0.21 12.54
N SER A 127 -12.01 -0.39 12.94
CA SER A 127 -12.06 -1.44 13.97
C SER A 127 -12.89 -2.68 13.59
N ASP A 128 -13.53 -2.71 12.42
CA ASP A 128 -14.25 -3.88 11.94
C ASP A 128 -13.24 -4.98 11.57
N LEU A 129 -13.55 -6.23 11.89
CA LEU A 129 -12.73 -7.37 11.46
C LEU A 129 -12.66 -7.50 9.93
N ARG A 130 -13.70 -7.09 9.23
CA ARG A 130 -13.71 -6.89 7.78
C ARG A 130 -13.34 -5.45 7.43
N GLY A 131 -12.19 -5.01 7.91
CA GLY A 131 -11.73 -3.63 7.81
C GLY A 131 -11.39 -3.15 6.39
N PHE A 132 -11.26 -4.06 5.43
CA PHE A 132 -10.90 -3.75 4.04
C PHE A 132 -12.00 -4.12 3.06
N GLU A 133 -11.99 -3.46 1.91
CA GLU A 133 -12.86 -3.75 0.77
C GLU A 133 -12.08 -3.66 -0.55
N SER A 134 -12.64 -4.19 -1.62
CA SER A 134 -12.11 -4.04 -2.98
C SER A 134 -12.98 -3.10 -3.77
N LEU A 135 -12.40 -2.01 -4.26
CA LEU A 135 -13.05 -1.12 -5.20
C LEU A 135 -12.74 -1.56 -6.64
N PRO A 136 -13.73 -1.52 -7.55
CA PRO A 136 -13.49 -1.81 -8.95
C PRO A 136 -12.59 -0.70 -9.56
N VAL A 137 -11.38 -1.07 -9.97
CA VAL A 137 -10.44 -0.17 -10.62
C VAL A 137 -10.23 -0.64 -12.06
N PRO A 138 -10.62 0.16 -13.08
CA PRO A 138 -10.45 -0.21 -14.47
C PRO A 138 -8.98 -0.42 -14.88
N GLY A 139 -8.75 -1.28 -15.86
CA GLY A 139 -7.42 -1.52 -16.44
C GLY A 139 -6.55 -2.45 -15.60
N THR A 140 -5.26 -2.49 -15.91
CA THR A 140 -4.23 -3.27 -15.24
C THR A 140 -3.23 -2.36 -14.55
N THR A 141 -2.61 -2.83 -13.46
CA THR A 141 -1.52 -2.11 -12.83
C THR A 141 -0.29 -2.17 -13.75
N PRO A 142 0.31 -1.04 -14.12
CA PRO A 142 1.56 -1.06 -14.85
C PRO A 142 2.67 -1.62 -13.96
N ARG A 143 3.45 -2.56 -14.48
CA ARG A 143 4.68 -2.99 -13.82
C ARG A 143 5.78 -1.99 -14.10
N LEU A 144 6.39 -1.50 -13.05
CA LEU A 144 7.53 -0.59 -13.13
C LEU A 144 8.80 -1.31 -12.65
N HIS A 145 9.92 -0.89 -13.17
CA HIS A 145 11.19 -1.29 -12.57
C HIS A 145 11.35 -0.59 -11.23
N PRO A 146 11.88 -1.26 -10.19
CA PRO A 146 12.16 -0.62 -8.92
C PRO A 146 13.02 0.64 -9.11
N ALA A 147 12.57 1.73 -8.55
CA ALA A 147 13.26 3.00 -8.54
C ALA A 147 13.18 3.56 -7.10
N PRO A 148 14.20 4.30 -6.63
CA PRO A 148 14.21 4.80 -5.27
C PRO A 148 13.01 5.71 -4.98
N LEU A 149 12.08 5.24 -4.16
CA LEU A 149 10.92 6.02 -3.70
C LEU A 149 11.37 7.08 -2.69
N ALA A 150 12.33 6.75 -1.83
CA ALA A 150 12.86 7.64 -0.79
C ALA A 150 13.43 8.96 -1.33
N SER A 151 13.82 9.00 -2.61
CA SER A 151 14.28 10.23 -3.27
C SER A 151 13.13 11.16 -3.69
N GLN A 152 11.89 10.68 -3.66
CA GLN A 152 10.72 11.44 -4.08
C GLN A 152 10.04 12.10 -2.88
N ARG A 153 9.57 13.30 -3.09
CA ARG A 153 8.76 14.04 -2.14
C ARG A 153 7.51 14.54 -2.85
N ILE A 154 6.45 13.75 -2.71
CA ILE A 154 5.15 14.05 -3.31
C ILE A 154 4.21 14.53 -2.21
N GLU A 155 3.66 15.73 -2.38
CA GLU A 155 2.65 16.25 -1.47
C GLU A 155 1.25 16.02 -2.05
N ILE A 156 0.30 15.66 -1.19
CA ILE A 156 -1.11 15.47 -1.57
C ILE A 156 -1.91 16.59 -0.90
N ILE A 157 -2.58 17.42 -1.70
CA ILE A 157 -3.36 18.56 -1.21
C ILE A 157 -4.83 18.36 -1.56
N PRO A 158 -5.73 18.25 -0.56
CA PRO A 158 -7.15 18.13 -0.83
C PRO A 158 -7.76 19.47 -1.22
N ALA A 159 -8.64 19.44 -2.23
CA ALA A 159 -9.54 20.53 -2.55
C ALA A 159 -10.85 20.38 -1.76
N TYR A 160 -11.29 21.45 -1.11
CA TYR A 160 -12.52 21.52 -0.34
C TYR A 160 -13.14 22.91 -0.43
N PRO A 161 -14.42 23.12 -0.05
CA PRO A 161 -15.03 24.45 -0.03
C PRO A 161 -14.23 25.42 0.85
N GLY A 162 -13.69 26.49 0.25
CA GLY A 162 -12.80 27.45 0.92
C GLY A 162 -11.31 27.14 0.85
N ALA A 163 -10.88 26.04 0.21
CA ALA A 163 -9.48 25.78 -0.09
C ALA A 163 -8.93 26.85 -1.02
N GLY A 164 -7.88 27.54 -0.59
CA GLY A 164 -7.17 28.56 -1.35
C GLY A 164 -5.78 28.08 -1.77
N ARG A 165 -4.96 29.05 -2.20
CA ARG A 165 -3.63 28.78 -2.74
C ARG A 165 -2.55 28.44 -1.72
N LEU A 166 -2.77 28.68 -0.42
CA LEU A 166 -1.75 28.63 0.62
C LEU A 166 -0.92 27.33 0.64
N LEU A 167 -1.60 26.17 0.59
CA LEU A 167 -0.92 24.86 0.64
C LEU A 167 -0.17 24.58 -0.67
N VAL A 168 -0.70 24.99 -1.82
CA VAL A 168 -0.04 24.88 -3.12
C VAL A 168 1.24 25.70 -3.11
N ASP A 169 1.17 26.97 -2.70
CA ASP A 169 2.33 27.86 -2.60
C ASP A 169 3.39 27.30 -1.64
N ALA A 170 2.96 26.76 -0.49
CA ALA A 170 3.88 26.16 0.48
C ALA A 170 4.58 24.91 -0.09
N ALA A 171 3.86 24.04 -0.78
CA ALA A 171 4.44 22.86 -1.40
C ALA A 171 5.47 23.24 -2.48
N VAL A 172 5.13 24.17 -3.36
CA VAL A 172 6.02 24.60 -4.46
C VAL A 172 7.28 25.31 -3.95
N ASN A 173 7.19 26.02 -2.83
CA ASN A 173 8.35 26.69 -2.21
C ASN A 173 9.15 25.73 -1.27
N SER A 174 8.84 24.46 -1.24
CA SER A 174 9.56 23.42 -0.50
C SER A 174 10.33 22.51 -1.48
N PRO A 175 11.21 21.59 -1.00
CA PRO A 175 11.88 20.62 -1.87
C PRO A 175 10.95 19.49 -2.38
N THR A 176 9.70 19.81 -2.67
CA THR A 176 8.72 18.92 -3.24
C THR A 176 9.08 18.58 -4.69
N THR A 177 9.05 17.28 -5.04
CA THR A 177 9.34 16.81 -6.41
C THR A 177 8.07 16.61 -7.24
N GLY A 178 6.90 16.56 -6.61
CA GLY A 178 5.61 16.46 -7.27
C GLY A 178 4.46 16.83 -6.37
N LEU A 179 3.35 17.21 -6.98
CA LEU A 179 2.13 17.60 -6.29
C LEU A 179 0.93 16.81 -6.87
N ILE A 180 0.14 16.23 -5.99
CA ILE A 180 -1.15 15.64 -6.32
C ILE A 180 -2.24 16.52 -5.69
N VAL A 181 -3.18 16.98 -6.51
CA VAL A 181 -4.38 17.66 -6.00
C VAL A 181 -5.52 16.64 -5.95
N GLU A 182 -5.99 16.37 -4.75
CA GLU A 182 -7.19 15.56 -4.52
C GLU A 182 -8.43 16.44 -4.76
N ALA A 183 -8.86 16.50 -6.02
CA ALA A 183 -9.88 17.42 -6.48
C ALA A 183 -11.31 16.93 -6.17
N MET A 184 -12.28 17.84 -6.20
CA MET A 184 -13.70 17.54 -5.99
C MET A 184 -14.36 17.05 -7.28
N GLY A 185 -15.31 16.13 -7.17
CA GLY A 185 -16.14 15.67 -8.28
C GLY A 185 -15.32 15.16 -9.47
N SER A 186 -15.46 15.79 -10.62
CA SER A 186 -14.77 15.41 -11.87
C SER A 186 -13.44 16.14 -12.09
N GLY A 187 -12.76 16.54 -11.04
CA GLY A 187 -11.46 17.25 -11.10
C GLY A 187 -11.56 18.74 -10.78
N ASN A 188 -12.64 19.18 -10.13
CA ASN A 188 -12.87 20.58 -9.80
C ASN A 188 -12.14 21.01 -8.50
N MET A 189 -11.78 22.29 -8.44
CA MET A 189 -11.22 22.94 -7.27
C MET A 189 -11.64 24.41 -7.22
N GLY A 190 -11.42 25.07 -6.09
CA GLY A 190 -11.68 26.52 -5.97
C GLY A 190 -10.80 27.34 -6.93
N GLU A 191 -11.34 28.46 -7.42
CA GLU A 191 -10.65 29.31 -8.42
C GLU A 191 -9.26 29.75 -7.98
N ASP A 192 -9.10 30.16 -6.73
CA ASP A 192 -7.81 30.61 -6.19
C ASP A 192 -6.76 29.47 -6.13
N MET A 193 -7.18 28.28 -5.73
CA MET A 193 -6.34 27.09 -5.74
C MET A 193 -5.96 26.69 -7.17
N GLY A 194 -6.94 26.72 -8.10
CA GLY A 194 -6.70 26.40 -9.51
C GLY A 194 -5.73 27.36 -10.18
N ARG A 195 -5.84 28.66 -9.90
CA ARG A 195 -4.89 29.66 -10.38
C ARG A 195 -3.46 29.40 -9.85
N ALA A 196 -3.31 29.01 -8.59
CA ALA A 196 -2.00 28.66 -8.05
C ALA A 196 -1.42 27.42 -8.76
N CYS A 197 -2.20 26.39 -8.99
CA CYS A 197 -1.76 25.20 -9.73
C CYS A 197 -1.28 25.56 -11.14
N LEU A 198 -2.01 26.41 -11.87
CA LEU A 198 -1.64 26.84 -13.23
C LEU A 198 -0.34 27.68 -13.26
N LEU A 199 -0.05 28.44 -12.22
CA LEU A 199 1.20 29.22 -12.14
C LEU A 199 2.47 28.35 -12.06
N TYR A 200 2.34 27.15 -11.48
CA TYR A 200 3.48 26.29 -11.15
C TYR A 200 3.57 25.03 -12.01
N THR A 201 2.56 24.75 -12.82
CA THR A 201 2.60 23.60 -13.73
C THR A 201 2.96 24.04 -15.14
N SER A 202 3.81 23.28 -15.80
CA SER A 202 3.97 23.42 -17.26
C SER A 202 2.64 23.08 -17.94
N PRO A 203 2.32 23.70 -19.09
CA PRO A 203 1.14 23.33 -19.86
C PRO A 203 1.10 21.84 -20.08
N SER A 204 -0.07 21.23 -19.85
CA SER A 204 -0.26 19.82 -20.14
C SER A 204 -0.13 19.59 -21.64
N PRO A 205 0.52 18.53 -22.10
CA PRO A 205 0.55 18.20 -23.53
C PRO A 205 -0.82 17.87 -24.15
N ARG A 206 -1.90 18.02 -23.40
CA ARG A 206 -3.28 17.74 -23.82
C ARG A 206 -4.15 18.99 -23.98
N ASP A 207 -3.58 20.17 -23.84
CA ASP A 207 -4.26 21.44 -24.15
C ASP A 207 -4.05 21.83 -25.59
#